data_f90834016d383fd1dd4e8b23cd5fb762
#
_entry.id   f90834016d383fd1dd4e8b23cd5fb762
#
_cell.length_a   1.000
_cell.length_b   1.000
_cell.length_c   1.000
_cell.angle_alpha   90.00
_cell.angle_beta   90.00
_cell.angle_gamma   90.00
#
_symmetry.space_group_name_H-M   'P 1'
#
loop_
_entity.id
_entity.type
_entity.pdbx_description
1 polymer ?
#
loop_
_entity_poly.entity_id
_entity_poly.type
_entity_poly.pdbx_seq_one_letter_code
_entity_poly.pdbx_strand_id
1 'polypeptide(L)'
;MGDRNNVHTPPVRSAYMQITWLGHSCVLLSGTKKVLIDPFIDGGSVAWTKPDFVAVTHGHADHMGEAVSIKRPTVAITEIAKYLKAKGVPSESMNIGGTIELRGVTFTMTPAMHSGRIEQTGQGYGGGTAAGFVIRMDGVSVYHAGDTGLFSDMKLIGELYHPDVAMLPIGGRFTMGPDEAMMAANFVGAKLVIPIHYNTWDKIEQDPLVFKQAIERTTDIKVKVLMPGEMVEITT
;
A
#
# COMPACT_ATOMS: atom_id res chain seq x y z
N MET A 1 15.44 47.15 -28.01
CA MET A 1 15.17 47.05 -26.56
C MET A 1 14.39 45.78 -26.36
N GLY A 2 15.07 44.75 -25.85
CA GLY A 2 14.51 43.42 -25.82
C GLY A 2 13.74 43.18 -24.53
N ASP A 3 12.50 42.72 -24.69
CA ASP A 3 11.66 42.21 -23.61
C ASP A 3 12.22 40.88 -23.16
N ARG A 4 12.72 40.81 -21.92
CA ARG A 4 13.14 39.54 -21.29
C ARG A 4 11.86 38.86 -20.82
N ASN A 5 11.45 37.80 -21.52
CA ASN A 5 10.42 36.87 -21.08
C ASN A 5 10.81 36.27 -19.73
N ASN A 6 10.21 36.81 -18.69
CA ASN A 6 10.31 36.26 -17.33
C ASN A 6 9.49 34.97 -17.28
N VAL A 7 10.10 33.84 -17.59
CA VAL A 7 9.50 32.51 -17.40
C VAL A 7 9.35 32.31 -15.89
N HIS A 8 8.15 32.52 -15.39
CA HIS A 8 7.80 32.23 -14.00
C HIS A 8 7.79 30.69 -13.85
N THR A 9 8.91 30.11 -13.43
CA THR A 9 8.94 28.72 -12.95
C THR A 9 8.11 28.67 -11.67
N PRO A 10 7.04 27.86 -11.61
CA PRO A 10 6.29 27.71 -10.38
C PRO A 10 7.23 27.16 -9.29
N PRO A 11 7.05 27.55 -8.03
CA PRO A 11 7.88 27.06 -6.94
C PRO A 11 7.80 25.54 -6.91
N VAL A 12 8.96 24.87 -6.88
CA VAL A 12 9.05 23.42 -6.64
C VAL A 12 8.41 23.19 -5.27
N ARG A 13 7.22 22.63 -5.25
CA ARG A 13 6.59 22.18 -3.99
C ARG A 13 7.49 21.10 -3.43
N SER A 14 7.97 21.25 -2.22
CA SER A 14 8.61 20.16 -1.50
C SER A 14 7.66 18.96 -1.51
N ALA A 15 8.16 17.80 -1.90
CA ALA A 15 7.38 16.57 -1.86
C ALA A 15 6.92 16.33 -0.43
N TYR A 16 5.63 16.10 -0.23
CA TYR A 16 5.04 15.94 1.08
C TYR A 16 3.88 14.96 1.05
N MET A 17 3.91 13.98 1.94
CA MET A 17 2.82 13.03 2.13
C MET A 17 2.75 12.61 3.60
N GLN A 18 1.54 12.50 4.14
CA GLN A 18 1.30 11.83 5.42
C GLN A 18 0.89 10.38 5.15
N ILE A 19 1.46 9.46 5.91
CA ILE A 19 1.11 8.05 5.91
C ILE A 19 0.56 7.72 7.29
N THR A 20 -0.71 7.31 7.37
CA THR A 20 -1.34 6.85 8.60
C THR A 20 -1.56 5.35 8.53
N TRP A 21 -1.01 4.59 9.46
CA TRP A 21 -1.35 3.17 9.60
C TRP A 21 -2.60 3.04 10.47
N LEU A 22 -3.65 2.41 9.93
CA LEU A 22 -4.93 2.28 10.61
C LEU A 22 -5.09 0.91 11.32
N GLY A 23 -4.10 0.04 11.17
CA GLY A 23 -4.08 -1.33 11.68
C GLY A 23 -4.08 -2.36 10.55
N HIS A 24 -3.65 -3.57 10.82
CA HIS A 24 -3.53 -4.65 9.86
C HIS A 24 -2.75 -4.24 8.61
N SER A 25 -3.38 -4.30 7.43
CA SER A 25 -2.82 -3.77 6.17
C SER A 25 -3.43 -2.44 5.75
N CYS A 26 -4.32 -1.86 6.57
CA CYS A 26 -5.05 -0.65 6.23
C CYS A 26 -4.18 0.59 6.40
N VAL A 27 -4.00 1.33 5.31
CA VAL A 27 -3.15 2.51 5.26
C VAL A 27 -3.84 3.65 4.54
N LEU A 28 -3.79 4.85 5.13
CA LEU A 28 -4.23 6.09 4.50
C LEU A 28 -3.01 6.93 4.08
N LEU A 29 -2.86 7.14 2.78
CA LEU A 29 -1.94 8.11 2.20
C LEU A 29 -2.66 9.44 2.03
N SER A 30 -2.12 10.52 2.58
CA SER A 30 -2.74 11.86 2.54
C SER A 30 -1.75 12.90 2.01
N GLY A 31 -2.10 13.50 0.89
CA GLY A 31 -1.41 14.59 0.22
C GLY A 31 -2.45 15.48 -0.47
N THR A 32 -2.24 15.85 -1.74
CA THR A 32 -3.25 16.54 -2.56
C THR A 32 -4.51 15.69 -2.79
N LYS A 33 -4.38 14.37 -2.66
CA LYS A 33 -5.46 13.38 -2.62
C LYS A 33 -5.29 12.47 -1.41
N LYS A 34 -6.39 11.77 -1.08
CA LYS A 34 -6.39 10.72 -0.07
C LYS A 34 -6.57 9.36 -0.73
N VAL A 35 -5.63 8.45 -0.53
CA VAL A 35 -5.71 7.06 -1.00
C VAL A 35 -5.77 6.14 0.20
N LEU A 36 -6.83 5.36 0.31
CA LEU A 36 -6.99 4.33 1.35
C LEU A 36 -6.66 2.97 0.75
N ILE A 37 -5.72 2.26 1.32
CA ILE A 37 -5.31 0.92 0.88
C ILE A 37 -5.89 -0.08 1.85
N ASP A 38 -6.49 -1.16 1.31
CA ASP A 38 -7.06 -2.29 2.06
C ASP A 38 -7.93 -1.84 3.25
N PRO A 39 -9.17 -1.38 2.98
CA PRO A 39 -10.01 -0.66 3.93
C PRO A 39 -10.62 -1.56 5.01
N PHE A 40 -9.81 -2.23 5.81
CA PHE A 40 -10.20 -3.09 6.92
C PHE A 40 -9.47 -2.68 8.20
N ILE A 41 -10.22 -2.53 9.30
CA ILE A 41 -9.69 -2.46 10.66
C ILE A 41 -10.52 -3.37 11.56
N ASP A 42 -9.85 -4.09 12.44
CA ASP A 42 -10.52 -5.00 13.36
C ASP A 42 -11.37 -4.21 14.36
N GLY A 43 -12.65 -4.59 14.49
CA GLY A 43 -13.58 -3.96 15.43
C GLY A 43 -13.94 -2.49 15.16
N GLY A 44 -13.59 -1.93 13.98
CA GLY A 44 -13.79 -0.52 13.66
C GLY A 44 -14.36 -0.25 12.26
N SER A 45 -14.37 1.03 11.88
CA SER A 45 -14.75 1.48 10.53
C SER A 45 -13.79 2.54 10.02
N VAL A 46 -13.49 2.49 8.73
CA VAL A 46 -12.64 3.47 8.03
C VAL A 46 -13.44 4.52 7.27
N ALA A 47 -14.76 4.52 7.36
CA ALA A 47 -15.63 5.46 6.62
C ALA A 47 -15.33 6.94 6.91
N TRP A 48 -14.81 7.26 8.09
CA TRP A 48 -14.42 8.62 8.50
C TRP A 48 -13.25 9.19 7.70
N THR A 49 -12.42 8.35 7.07
CA THR A 49 -11.24 8.78 6.30
C THR A 49 -11.62 9.59 5.06
N LYS A 50 -12.82 9.34 4.50
CA LYS A 50 -13.36 9.99 3.29
C LYS A 50 -12.33 10.05 2.16
N PRO A 51 -11.80 8.91 1.69
CA PRO A 51 -10.74 8.88 0.69
C PRO A 51 -11.25 9.37 -0.67
N ASP A 52 -10.34 9.90 -1.50
CA ASP A 52 -10.61 10.17 -2.92
C ASP A 52 -10.60 8.86 -3.72
N PHE A 53 -9.71 7.93 -3.35
CA PHE A 53 -9.53 6.61 -3.97
C PHE A 53 -9.37 5.54 -2.92
N VAL A 54 -9.76 4.32 -3.28
CA VAL A 54 -9.43 3.10 -2.56
C VAL A 54 -8.53 2.24 -3.45
N ALA A 55 -7.54 1.57 -2.88
CA ALA A 55 -6.78 0.51 -3.54
C ALA A 55 -7.01 -0.80 -2.79
N VAL A 56 -7.31 -1.89 -3.49
CA VAL A 56 -7.50 -3.21 -2.88
C VAL A 56 -6.47 -4.16 -3.46
N THR A 57 -5.61 -4.70 -2.59
CA THR A 57 -4.50 -5.57 -2.98
C THR A 57 -4.98 -6.95 -3.41
N HIS A 58 -5.95 -7.52 -2.70
CA HIS A 58 -6.51 -8.83 -3.01
C HIS A 58 -7.88 -9.05 -2.34
N GLY A 59 -8.49 -10.21 -2.60
CA GLY A 59 -9.90 -10.46 -2.32
C GLY A 59 -10.25 -10.99 -0.93
N HIS A 60 -9.29 -11.17 -0.01
CA HIS A 60 -9.60 -11.64 1.34
C HIS A 60 -10.39 -10.59 2.12
N ALA A 61 -11.18 -11.03 3.10
CA ALA A 61 -12.12 -10.18 3.83
C ALA A 61 -11.41 -9.07 4.62
N ASP A 62 -10.22 -9.36 5.15
CA ASP A 62 -9.36 -8.47 5.92
C ASP A 62 -8.57 -7.46 5.06
N HIS A 63 -8.78 -7.45 3.74
CA HIS A 63 -8.30 -6.44 2.80
C HIS A 63 -9.45 -5.76 2.05
N MET A 64 -10.42 -6.54 1.55
CA MET A 64 -11.62 -5.98 0.93
C MET A 64 -12.41 -5.07 1.88
N GLY A 65 -12.50 -5.46 3.17
CA GLY A 65 -13.08 -4.68 4.23
C GLY A 65 -14.35 -3.92 3.84
N GLU A 66 -14.30 -2.60 4.00
CA GLU A 66 -15.40 -1.69 3.70
C GLU A 66 -15.42 -1.15 2.25
N ALA A 67 -14.63 -1.72 1.32
CA ALA A 67 -14.56 -1.22 -0.06
C ALA A 67 -15.93 -1.08 -0.74
N VAL A 68 -16.88 -2.01 -0.45
CA VAL A 68 -18.24 -1.94 -0.98
C VAL A 68 -19.06 -0.83 -0.34
N SER A 69 -18.95 -0.60 0.96
CA SER A 69 -19.75 0.38 1.70
C SER A 69 -19.27 1.81 1.54
N ILE A 70 -17.95 2.03 1.40
CA ILE A 70 -17.34 3.35 1.20
C ILE A 70 -17.74 3.96 -0.15
N LYS A 71 -17.98 3.15 -1.17
CA LYS A 71 -18.40 3.56 -2.53
C LYS A 71 -17.51 4.66 -3.14
N ARG A 72 -16.20 4.58 -2.94
CA ARG A 72 -15.23 5.47 -3.59
C ARG A 72 -14.62 4.83 -4.82
N PRO A 73 -14.12 5.62 -5.78
CA PRO A 73 -13.37 5.09 -6.91
C PRO A 73 -12.28 4.13 -6.41
N THR A 74 -12.37 2.86 -6.80
CA THR A 74 -11.50 1.79 -6.29
C THR A 74 -10.64 1.24 -7.41
N VAL A 75 -9.33 1.15 -7.18
CA VAL A 75 -8.35 0.53 -8.06
C VAL A 75 -8.08 -0.88 -7.55
N ALA A 76 -8.22 -1.87 -8.41
CA ALA A 76 -8.00 -3.28 -8.06
C ALA A 76 -7.71 -4.13 -9.30
N ILE A 77 -7.28 -5.38 -9.08
CA ILE A 77 -7.18 -6.37 -10.16
C ILE A 77 -8.54 -6.56 -10.83
N THR A 78 -8.53 -6.93 -12.10
CA THR A 78 -9.74 -6.98 -12.96
C THR A 78 -10.92 -7.73 -12.34
N GLU A 79 -10.68 -8.86 -11.68
CA GLU A 79 -11.72 -9.69 -11.05
C GLU A 79 -12.40 -8.96 -9.89
N ILE A 80 -11.63 -8.34 -9.01
CA ILE A 80 -12.13 -7.55 -7.89
C ILE A 80 -12.85 -6.30 -8.41
N ALA A 81 -12.27 -5.59 -9.37
CA ALA A 81 -12.90 -4.41 -9.95
C ALA A 81 -14.26 -4.72 -10.59
N LYS A 82 -14.40 -5.86 -11.29
CA LYS A 82 -15.68 -6.34 -11.83
C LYS A 82 -16.69 -6.66 -10.73
N TYR A 83 -16.25 -7.33 -9.66
CA TYR A 83 -17.09 -7.61 -8.49
C TYR A 83 -17.59 -6.32 -7.84
N LEU A 84 -16.71 -5.37 -7.60
CA LEU A 84 -17.04 -4.07 -6.99
C LEU A 84 -17.99 -3.26 -7.89
N LYS A 85 -17.78 -3.24 -9.22
CA LYS A 85 -18.71 -2.62 -10.18
C LYS A 85 -20.11 -3.24 -10.09
N ALA A 86 -20.23 -4.55 -9.97
CA ALA A 86 -21.51 -5.24 -9.80
C ALA A 86 -22.19 -4.88 -8.47
N LYS A 87 -21.44 -4.40 -7.47
CA LYS A 87 -21.95 -3.85 -6.20
C LYS A 87 -22.20 -2.34 -6.23
N GLY A 88 -22.07 -1.70 -7.39
CA GLY A 88 -22.32 -0.26 -7.57
C GLY A 88 -21.17 0.62 -7.07
N VAL A 89 -19.94 0.08 -6.96
CA VAL A 89 -18.73 0.84 -6.63
C VAL A 89 -18.03 1.26 -7.93
N PRO A 90 -17.76 2.56 -8.15
CA PRO A 90 -16.90 2.98 -9.26
C PRO A 90 -15.53 2.31 -9.12
N SER A 91 -15.07 1.58 -10.15
CA SER A 91 -13.82 0.83 -10.02
C SER A 91 -13.02 0.87 -11.31
N GLU A 92 -11.71 1.04 -11.17
CA GLU A 92 -10.74 0.96 -12.25
C GLU A 92 -10.04 -0.40 -12.20
N SER A 93 -10.09 -1.12 -13.30
CA SER A 93 -9.46 -2.43 -13.39
C SER A 93 -8.03 -2.31 -13.89
N MET A 94 -7.14 -3.01 -13.24
CA MET A 94 -5.73 -3.15 -13.61
C MET A 94 -5.34 -4.62 -13.69
N ASN A 95 -4.10 -4.86 -14.06
CA ASN A 95 -3.44 -6.13 -13.86
C ASN A 95 -1.97 -5.90 -13.46
N ILE A 96 -1.33 -6.92 -12.93
CA ILE A 96 0.07 -6.88 -12.51
C ILE A 96 0.95 -6.39 -13.67
N GLY A 97 1.86 -5.46 -13.36
CA GLY A 97 2.71 -4.77 -14.33
C GLY A 97 2.08 -3.54 -14.97
N GLY A 98 0.76 -3.34 -14.81
CA GLY A 98 0.05 -2.17 -15.34
C GLY A 98 0.24 -0.92 -14.48
N THR A 99 0.15 0.25 -15.12
CA THR A 99 0.18 1.56 -14.47
C THR A 99 -0.96 2.42 -14.99
N ILE A 100 -1.66 3.10 -14.09
CA ILE A 100 -2.67 4.11 -14.43
C ILE A 100 -2.44 5.38 -13.63
N GLU A 101 -2.90 6.51 -14.17
CA GLU A 101 -2.95 7.77 -13.45
C GLU A 101 -4.39 8.23 -13.29
N LEU A 102 -4.77 8.60 -12.08
CA LEU A 102 -6.09 9.12 -11.74
C LEU A 102 -5.95 10.43 -10.96
N ARG A 103 -6.24 11.54 -11.62
CA ARG A 103 -6.28 12.88 -11.01
C ARG A 103 -5.01 13.24 -10.22
N GLY A 104 -3.82 12.94 -10.78
CA GLY A 104 -2.52 13.23 -10.19
C GLY A 104 -1.99 12.16 -9.22
N VAL A 105 -2.69 11.03 -9.08
CA VAL A 105 -2.19 9.86 -8.36
C VAL A 105 -1.87 8.76 -9.36
N THR A 106 -0.65 8.26 -9.34
CA THR A 106 -0.23 7.12 -10.16
C THR A 106 -0.29 5.84 -9.35
N PHE A 107 -0.95 4.82 -9.87
CA PHE A 107 -1.03 3.47 -9.31
C PHE A 107 -0.31 2.51 -10.26
N THR A 108 0.70 1.81 -9.77
CA THR A 108 1.35 0.71 -10.47
C THR A 108 1.10 -0.57 -9.69
N MET A 109 0.50 -1.58 -10.34
CA MET A 109 0.21 -2.86 -9.71
C MET A 109 1.42 -3.79 -9.82
N THR A 110 1.88 -4.31 -8.70
CA THR A 110 3.06 -5.19 -8.60
C THR A 110 2.65 -6.62 -8.26
N PRO A 111 3.49 -7.63 -8.53
CA PRO A 111 3.25 -8.99 -8.07
C PRO A 111 3.17 -9.07 -6.54
N ALA A 112 2.41 -10.07 -6.05
CA ALA A 112 2.46 -10.56 -4.68
C ALA A 112 2.27 -12.08 -4.69
N MET A 113 3.00 -12.78 -3.82
CA MET A 113 2.98 -14.25 -3.73
C MET A 113 1.99 -14.68 -2.65
N HIS A 114 0.69 -14.59 -2.99
CA HIS A 114 -0.41 -14.89 -2.08
C HIS A 114 -1.66 -15.32 -2.85
N SER A 115 -2.65 -15.91 -2.17
CA SER A 115 -3.95 -16.21 -2.77
C SER A 115 -4.83 -14.95 -2.90
N GLY A 116 -5.79 -14.94 -3.83
CA GLY A 116 -6.58 -13.74 -4.13
C GLY A 116 -8.11 -13.95 -4.16
N ARG A 117 -8.65 -14.96 -3.46
CA ARG A 117 -10.08 -15.28 -3.47
C ARG A 117 -10.90 -14.16 -2.83
N ILE A 118 -12.09 -13.83 -3.41
CA ILE A 118 -13.09 -12.97 -2.76
C ILE A 118 -13.93 -13.82 -1.81
N GLU A 119 -13.76 -13.59 -0.51
CA GLU A 119 -14.40 -14.39 0.54
C GLU A 119 -15.81 -13.92 0.91
N GLN A 120 -16.11 -12.64 0.74
CA GLN A 120 -17.38 -12.00 1.16
C GLN A 120 -18.64 -12.52 0.45
N THR A 121 -18.52 -13.47 -0.44
CA THR A 121 -19.63 -13.89 -1.30
C THR A 121 -20.28 -15.22 -0.93
N GLY A 122 -19.70 -15.99 -0.02
CA GLY A 122 -20.14 -17.34 0.32
C GLY A 122 -20.00 -18.36 -0.80
N GLN A 123 -19.91 -17.94 -2.07
CA GLN A 123 -19.82 -18.78 -3.27
C GLN A 123 -18.45 -18.75 -3.94
N GLY A 124 -17.48 -18.03 -3.37
CA GLY A 124 -16.09 -18.00 -3.84
C GLY A 124 -15.93 -17.50 -5.26
N TYR A 125 -16.19 -16.23 -5.50
CA TYR A 125 -15.74 -15.60 -6.74
C TYR A 125 -14.22 -15.65 -6.83
N GLY A 126 -13.70 -15.92 -8.02
CA GLY A 126 -12.28 -15.74 -8.29
C GLY A 126 -11.90 -14.29 -8.04
N GLY A 127 -10.93 -14.06 -7.15
CA GLY A 127 -10.43 -12.70 -6.84
C GLY A 127 -9.24 -12.30 -7.70
N GLY A 128 -8.87 -13.12 -8.67
CA GLY A 128 -7.64 -12.94 -9.42
C GLY A 128 -6.40 -13.28 -8.59
N THR A 129 -5.26 -12.78 -8.99
CA THR A 129 -3.99 -12.92 -8.26
C THR A 129 -3.84 -11.79 -7.25
N ALA A 130 -3.30 -12.07 -6.08
CA ALA A 130 -2.92 -11.04 -5.12
C ALA A 130 -1.87 -10.10 -5.72
N ALA A 131 -1.92 -8.85 -5.32
CA ALA A 131 -1.06 -7.80 -5.84
C ALA A 131 -0.59 -6.84 -4.73
N GLY A 132 0.53 -6.18 -4.95
CA GLY A 132 0.92 -4.97 -4.25
C GLY A 132 0.69 -3.74 -5.12
N PHE A 133 0.99 -2.57 -4.57
CA PHE A 133 0.93 -1.29 -5.30
C PHE A 133 2.16 -0.44 -5.05
N VAL A 134 2.69 0.16 -6.11
CA VAL A 134 3.49 1.38 -5.98
C VAL A 134 2.59 2.56 -6.29
N ILE A 135 2.39 3.43 -5.30
CA ILE A 135 1.54 4.62 -5.42
C ILE A 135 2.42 5.85 -5.36
N ARG A 136 2.27 6.74 -6.37
CA ARG A 136 2.99 8.00 -6.43
C ARG A 136 2.03 9.17 -6.39
N MET A 137 2.32 10.12 -5.52
CA MET A 137 1.55 11.35 -5.37
C MET A 137 2.45 12.42 -4.73
N ASP A 138 2.34 13.66 -5.18
CA ASP A 138 3.06 14.81 -4.61
C ASP A 138 4.59 14.62 -4.50
N GLY A 139 5.20 13.89 -5.44
CA GLY A 139 6.63 13.61 -5.49
C GLY A 139 7.11 12.47 -4.57
N VAL A 140 6.22 11.85 -3.80
CA VAL A 140 6.51 10.70 -2.93
C VAL A 140 6.06 9.39 -3.58
N SER A 141 6.87 8.34 -3.47
CA SER A 141 6.62 6.98 -3.95
C SER A 141 6.50 6.01 -2.78
N VAL A 142 5.36 5.33 -2.65
CA VAL A 142 5.08 4.36 -1.59
C VAL A 142 4.83 2.99 -2.20
N TYR A 143 5.58 1.97 -1.79
CA TYR A 143 5.30 0.57 -2.09
C TYR A 143 4.53 -0.07 -0.93
N HIS A 144 3.32 -0.52 -1.19
CA HIS A 144 2.53 -1.35 -0.30
C HIS A 144 2.54 -2.77 -0.86
N ALA A 145 3.20 -3.70 -0.16
CA ALA A 145 3.43 -5.04 -0.68
C ALA A 145 2.13 -5.88 -0.75
N GLY A 146 1.09 -5.48 -0.02
CA GLY A 146 -0.07 -6.34 0.24
C GLY A 146 0.35 -7.57 1.04
N ASP A 147 -0.45 -8.63 0.96
CA ASP A 147 -0.07 -9.91 1.51
C ASP A 147 0.83 -10.67 0.53
N THR A 148 2.00 -11.04 1.01
CA THR A 148 2.98 -11.73 0.17
C THR A 148 3.97 -12.55 1.01
N GLY A 149 4.40 -13.68 0.45
CA GLY A 149 5.69 -14.28 0.78
C GLY A 149 6.83 -13.49 0.15
N LEU A 150 8.07 -13.80 0.51
CA LEU A 150 9.27 -13.24 -0.11
C LEU A 150 9.43 -13.76 -1.55
N PHE A 151 9.74 -12.88 -2.49
CA PHE A 151 10.09 -13.24 -3.87
C PHE A 151 11.22 -12.36 -4.42
N SER A 152 12.00 -12.92 -5.34
CA SER A 152 13.23 -12.29 -5.85
C SER A 152 12.98 -10.99 -6.60
N ASP A 153 11.84 -10.88 -7.28
CA ASP A 153 11.53 -9.74 -8.14
C ASP A 153 11.14 -8.47 -7.36
N MET A 154 11.09 -8.55 -6.03
CA MET A 154 11.07 -7.35 -5.18
C MET A 154 12.29 -6.44 -5.45
N LYS A 155 13.41 -6.99 -5.93
CA LYS A 155 14.56 -6.19 -6.42
C LYS A 155 14.18 -5.31 -7.60
N LEU A 156 13.44 -5.87 -8.56
CA LEU A 156 12.98 -5.12 -9.73
C LEU A 156 11.99 -4.02 -9.34
N ILE A 157 11.17 -4.24 -8.31
CA ILE A 157 10.29 -3.19 -7.78
C ILE A 157 11.13 -2.03 -7.25
N GLY A 158 12.19 -2.32 -6.49
CA GLY A 158 13.14 -1.31 -6.02
C GLY A 158 13.83 -0.57 -7.15
N GLU A 159 14.40 -1.31 -8.11
CA GLU A 159 15.18 -0.77 -9.24
C GLU A 159 14.32 0.06 -10.22
N LEU A 160 13.08 -0.33 -10.48
CA LEU A 160 12.22 0.33 -11.46
C LEU A 160 11.44 1.51 -10.86
N TYR A 161 11.04 1.40 -9.60
CA TYR A 161 10.09 2.35 -9.03
C TYR A 161 10.68 3.22 -7.92
N HIS A 162 11.86 2.88 -7.38
CA HIS A 162 12.57 3.64 -6.34
C HIS A 162 11.63 4.16 -5.24
N PRO A 163 10.91 3.29 -4.50
CA PRO A 163 9.99 3.75 -3.47
C PRO A 163 10.74 4.44 -2.33
N ASP A 164 10.22 5.58 -1.87
CA ASP A 164 10.73 6.27 -0.69
C ASP A 164 10.38 5.50 0.59
N VAL A 165 9.18 4.87 0.58
CA VAL A 165 8.65 4.10 1.69
C VAL A 165 8.19 2.73 1.19
N ALA A 166 8.53 1.66 1.94
CA ALA A 166 7.99 0.32 1.74
C ALA A 166 7.18 -0.12 2.96
N MET A 167 5.96 -0.61 2.73
CA MET A 167 5.09 -1.20 3.72
C MET A 167 5.09 -2.70 3.52
N LEU A 168 5.67 -3.43 4.48
CA LEU A 168 5.94 -4.86 4.37
C LEU A 168 5.23 -5.64 5.46
N PRO A 169 4.51 -6.73 5.11
CA PRO A 169 3.89 -7.60 6.09
C PRO A 169 4.95 -8.37 6.86
N ILE A 170 4.76 -8.53 8.19
CA ILE A 170 5.68 -9.26 9.07
C ILE A 170 4.99 -10.35 9.90
N GLY A 171 3.71 -10.67 9.64
CA GLY A 171 2.89 -11.58 10.45
C GLY A 171 3.35 -13.04 10.47
N GLY A 172 4.13 -13.49 9.51
CA GLY A 172 4.82 -14.78 9.47
C GLY A 172 3.95 -15.97 9.02
N ARG A 173 2.73 -16.11 9.53
CA ARG A 173 1.93 -17.30 9.24
C ARG A 173 1.31 -17.31 7.85
N PHE A 174 0.81 -16.17 7.42
CA PHE A 174 0.08 -16.01 6.15
C PHE A 174 0.86 -15.16 5.14
N THR A 175 1.86 -14.45 5.62
CA THR A 175 2.73 -13.56 4.86
C THR A 175 4.19 -13.81 5.24
N MET A 176 5.11 -12.95 4.79
CA MET A 176 6.49 -12.94 5.29
C MET A 176 6.50 -12.83 6.81
N GLY A 177 7.44 -13.53 7.44
CA GLY A 177 7.86 -13.25 8.80
C GLY A 177 8.92 -12.14 8.85
N PRO A 178 9.38 -11.76 10.06
CA PRO A 178 10.38 -10.70 10.23
C PRO A 178 11.67 -10.91 9.44
N ASP A 179 12.17 -12.14 9.34
CA ASP A 179 13.42 -12.46 8.65
C ASP A 179 13.29 -12.29 7.13
N GLU A 180 12.21 -12.80 6.54
CA GLU A 180 11.92 -12.62 5.11
C GLU A 180 11.62 -11.15 4.78
N ALA A 181 10.91 -10.45 5.66
CA ALA A 181 10.62 -9.03 5.47
C ALA A 181 11.89 -8.16 5.55
N MET A 182 12.89 -8.56 6.35
CA MET A 182 14.21 -7.91 6.34
C MET A 182 14.92 -8.10 4.99
N MET A 183 14.85 -9.29 4.39
CA MET A 183 15.38 -9.52 3.03
C MET A 183 14.60 -8.70 2.00
N ALA A 184 13.27 -8.64 2.10
CA ALA A 184 12.41 -7.83 1.23
C ALA A 184 12.75 -6.34 1.33
N ALA A 185 13.00 -5.81 2.52
CA ALA A 185 13.44 -4.43 2.73
C ALA A 185 14.73 -4.11 1.97
N ASN A 186 15.71 -5.03 2.02
CA ASN A 186 16.95 -4.90 1.26
C ASN A 186 16.73 -4.99 -0.26
N PHE A 187 15.83 -5.87 -0.72
CA PHE A 187 15.51 -6.01 -2.14
C PHE A 187 14.83 -4.76 -2.70
N VAL A 188 13.87 -4.21 -1.97
CA VAL A 188 13.14 -3.00 -2.36
C VAL A 188 14.01 -1.75 -2.24
N GLY A 189 14.89 -1.70 -1.25
CA GLY A 189 15.84 -0.59 -1.07
C GLY A 189 15.19 0.76 -0.72
N ALA A 190 13.97 0.76 -0.18
CA ALA A 190 13.33 1.98 0.31
C ALA A 190 14.07 2.53 1.53
N LYS A 191 14.15 3.85 1.66
CA LYS A 191 14.83 4.49 2.80
C LYS A 191 14.08 4.30 4.12
N LEU A 192 12.77 4.13 4.05
CA LEU A 192 11.89 3.92 5.19
C LEU A 192 11.05 2.66 5.00
N VAL A 193 11.00 1.81 6.01
CA VAL A 193 10.11 0.64 6.07
C VAL A 193 9.11 0.82 7.19
N ILE A 194 7.84 0.52 6.92
CA ILE A 194 6.76 0.47 7.91
C ILE A 194 6.26 -0.97 7.94
N PRO A 195 6.41 -1.70 9.05
CA PRO A 195 5.84 -3.04 9.19
C PRO A 195 4.31 -2.95 9.27
N ILE A 196 3.63 -3.88 8.59
CA ILE A 196 2.17 -4.02 8.57
C ILE A 196 1.77 -5.49 8.75
N HIS A 197 0.48 -5.79 8.81
CA HIS A 197 -0.09 -7.13 8.87
C HIS A 197 0.47 -7.97 10.03
N TYR A 198 0.45 -7.43 11.23
CA TYR A 198 0.88 -8.11 12.46
C TYR A 198 0.01 -7.68 13.66
N ASN A 199 -0.03 -8.49 14.70
CA ASN A 199 -0.71 -8.24 15.99
C ASN A 199 -2.22 -7.94 15.91
N THR A 200 -2.87 -8.22 14.76
CA THR A 200 -4.33 -8.13 14.67
C THR A 200 -4.98 -9.34 15.37
N TRP A 201 -4.35 -10.50 15.28
CA TRP A 201 -4.78 -11.77 15.91
C TRP A 201 -3.57 -12.55 16.42
N ASP A 202 -3.78 -13.42 17.41
CA ASP A 202 -2.74 -14.25 18.02
C ASP A 202 -1.88 -15.01 16.99
N LYS A 203 -2.47 -15.41 15.84
CA LYS A 203 -1.76 -16.18 14.81
C LYS A 203 -0.70 -15.38 14.04
N ILE A 204 -0.75 -14.08 14.13
CA ILE A 204 0.18 -13.15 13.45
C ILE A 204 0.87 -12.22 14.46
N GLU A 205 1.00 -12.67 15.69
CA GLU A 205 1.69 -11.93 16.74
C GLU A 205 3.20 -11.85 16.43
N GLN A 206 3.74 -10.62 16.45
CA GLN A 206 5.16 -10.33 16.21
C GLN A 206 5.61 -9.15 17.07
N ASP A 207 6.89 -9.11 17.41
CA ASP A 207 7.52 -7.92 17.99
C ASP A 207 8.12 -7.02 16.89
N PRO A 208 7.47 -5.93 16.53
CA PRO A 208 7.96 -5.04 15.47
C PRO A 208 9.24 -4.28 15.90
N LEU A 209 9.54 -4.18 17.20
CA LEU A 209 10.76 -3.54 17.68
C LEU A 209 11.98 -4.42 17.44
N VAL A 210 11.84 -5.73 17.57
CA VAL A 210 12.90 -6.69 17.20
C VAL A 210 13.19 -6.61 15.71
N PHE A 211 12.15 -6.58 14.87
CA PHE A 211 12.28 -6.36 13.43
C PHE A 211 13.02 -5.04 13.10
N LYS A 212 12.60 -3.93 13.74
CA LYS A 212 13.26 -2.63 13.60
C LYS A 212 14.75 -2.71 13.93
N GLN A 213 15.09 -3.23 15.09
CA GLN A 213 16.47 -3.33 15.54
C GLN A 213 17.34 -4.19 14.60
N ALA A 214 16.78 -5.28 14.07
CA ALA A 214 17.49 -6.16 13.14
C ALA A 214 17.86 -5.44 11.85
N ILE A 215 16.93 -4.70 11.24
CA ILE A 215 17.17 -3.92 10.01
C ILE A 215 18.15 -2.77 10.27
N GLU A 216 17.87 -1.91 11.25
CA GLU A 216 18.66 -0.69 11.49
C GLU A 216 20.10 -0.97 11.95
N ARG A 217 20.37 -2.16 12.49
CA ARG A 217 21.73 -2.60 12.85
C ARG A 217 22.56 -3.02 11.64
N THR A 218 21.94 -3.51 10.58
CA THR A 218 22.62 -4.16 9.45
C THR A 218 22.55 -3.37 8.14
N THR A 219 21.73 -2.30 8.12
CA THR A 219 21.48 -1.46 6.93
C THR A 219 21.31 0.00 7.31
N ASP A 220 21.31 0.90 6.33
CA ASP A 220 20.96 2.32 6.51
C ASP A 220 19.43 2.57 6.45
N ILE A 221 18.63 1.53 6.20
CA ILE A 221 17.18 1.61 6.13
C ILE A 221 16.63 1.96 7.51
N LYS A 222 15.71 2.94 7.57
CA LYS A 222 14.99 3.29 8.79
C LYS A 222 13.69 2.50 8.89
N VAL A 223 13.33 2.10 10.10
CA VAL A 223 12.05 1.43 10.36
C VAL A 223 11.20 2.29 11.28
N LYS A 224 10.01 2.63 10.82
CA LYS A 224 9.01 3.33 11.64
C LYS A 224 7.92 2.35 12.07
N VAL A 225 7.96 1.96 13.32
CA VAL A 225 6.85 1.24 13.95
C VAL A 225 5.79 2.26 14.32
N LEU A 226 4.57 2.05 13.87
CA LEU A 226 3.41 2.91 14.16
C LEU A 226 2.41 2.12 15.00
N MET A 227 1.70 2.81 15.87
CA MET A 227 0.48 2.31 16.49
C MET A 227 -0.71 2.55 15.55
N PRO A 228 -1.79 1.74 15.61
CA PRO A 228 -3.00 2.03 14.84
C PRO A 228 -3.51 3.45 15.08
N GLY A 229 -3.68 4.20 13.99
CA GLY A 229 -4.04 5.63 14.00
C GLY A 229 -2.86 6.60 14.06
N GLU A 230 -1.64 6.13 14.31
CA GLU A 230 -0.45 6.99 14.20
C GLU A 230 -0.07 7.29 12.75
N MET A 231 0.55 8.45 12.56
CA MET A 231 1.02 8.89 11.25
C MET A 231 2.52 9.22 11.26
N VAL A 232 3.09 9.20 10.07
CA VAL A 232 4.43 9.73 9.77
C VAL A 232 4.34 10.67 8.57
N GLU A 233 5.13 11.74 8.61
CA GLU A 233 5.27 12.69 7.50
C GLU A 233 6.50 12.32 6.67
N ILE A 234 6.31 12.25 5.35
CA ILE A 234 7.36 12.01 4.38
C ILE A 234 7.62 13.30 3.62
N THR A 235 8.85 13.75 3.68
CA THR A 235 9.36 14.89 2.92
C THR A 235 10.60 14.43 2.14
N THR A 236 10.67 14.66 0.84
CA THR A 236 11.80 14.29 -0.03
C THR A 236 12.39 15.51 -0.72
#